data_782684225f624fea68cda9dac8857647
#
_entry.id   782684225f624fea68cda9dac8857647
#
_cell.length_a   1.000
_cell.length_b   1.000
_cell.length_c   1.000
_cell.angle_alpha   90.00
_cell.angle_beta   90.00
_cell.angle_gamma   90.00
#
_symmetry.space_group_name_H-M   'P 1'
#
loop_
_entity.id
_entity.type
_entity.pdbx_description
1 polymer ?
#
loop_
_entity_poly.entity_id
_entity_poly.type
_entity_poly.pdbx_seq_one_letter_code
_entity_poly.pdbx_strand_id
1 'polypeptide(L)'
;MSHVRDMSLAAYGRMKIEWVRDFMPALVAIRERFEREKPFAGKKITISIHMEAKTAFLALCLAAGGAEVHATGCNPLSTQDDVAAGLASMGVETYAMHGVSSEEYKALLVEALSCHPDLIIDDGGDLLDLLSGEYAYLADHIIGGAEETTTGIHRLHARAKAGALPFAMMNVNDAKCKHYYDNKYGTGQSVWDSIMHTTNLLVAGKTVVVAGYGYCGRGVAMRAKGMGANVIVTEIDPIKALEASMDGCRVMPMDEAAPQGDIFVTTTGCRDVITRRHFEVMKHNAFLSNAGHFNVEVNAAELEEMAVRVFKRRNDIVGYELPDGRVLNLLAEGRLVNLASGNGHPAEIMDTSFSVQALALEYMLKHGAGLPKAVYEVPKEIDETVSLLKLQGAGFRIDRLTPEQEAYLAGWSV
;
A
#
# COMPACT_ATOMS: atom_id res chain seq x y z
N MET A 1 -26.47 2.92 -4.59
CA MET A 1 -26.77 2.83 -3.13
C MET A 1 -25.63 2.05 -2.48
N SER A 2 -25.03 2.59 -1.46
CA SER A 2 -23.88 1.98 -0.79
C SER A 2 -24.18 0.60 -0.21
N HIS A 3 -23.19 -0.31 -0.23
CA HIS A 3 -23.27 -1.66 0.31
C HIS A 3 -22.18 -1.82 1.38
N VAL A 4 -22.54 -1.54 2.61
CA VAL A 4 -21.66 -1.58 3.79
C VAL A 4 -22.28 -2.45 4.88
N ARG A 5 -21.49 -2.98 5.79
CA ARG A 5 -21.93 -3.96 6.78
C ARG A 5 -22.98 -3.41 7.75
N ASP A 6 -22.73 -2.21 8.30
CA ASP A 6 -23.59 -1.63 9.35
C ASP A 6 -23.47 -0.10 9.39
N MET A 7 -24.51 0.60 8.97
CA MET A 7 -24.56 2.06 8.99
C MET A 7 -24.57 2.67 10.39
N SER A 8 -24.88 1.89 11.44
CA SER A 8 -24.83 2.39 12.83
C SER A 8 -23.41 2.78 13.26
N LEU A 9 -22.39 2.24 12.59
CA LEU A 9 -20.97 2.55 12.82
C LEU A 9 -20.52 3.90 12.24
N ALA A 10 -21.36 4.55 11.43
CA ALA A 10 -20.98 5.74 10.65
C ALA A 10 -20.44 6.91 11.51
N ALA A 11 -20.98 7.11 12.70
CA ALA A 11 -20.52 8.21 13.59
C ALA A 11 -19.05 8.03 13.98
N TYR A 12 -18.64 6.82 14.31
CA TYR A 12 -17.24 6.51 14.67
C TYR A 12 -16.32 6.58 13.45
N GLY A 13 -16.78 6.08 12.30
CA GLY A 13 -16.02 6.19 11.03
C GLY A 13 -15.77 7.64 10.62
N ARG A 14 -16.78 8.53 10.74
CA ARG A 14 -16.59 9.97 10.51
C ARG A 14 -15.52 10.57 11.41
N MET A 15 -15.54 10.25 12.70
CA MET A 15 -14.49 10.73 13.63
C MET A 15 -13.10 10.33 13.18
N LYS A 16 -12.90 9.10 12.70
CA LYS A 16 -11.61 8.63 12.16
C LYS A 16 -11.21 9.42 10.90
N ILE A 17 -12.16 9.66 9.98
CA ILE A 17 -11.91 10.41 8.74
C ILE A 17 -11.57 11.88 9.06
N GLU A 18 -12.27 12.50 9.99
CA GLU A 18 -11.99 13.87 10.43
C GLU A 18 -10.63 13.97 11.11
N TRP A 19 -10.27 13.00 11.94
CA TRP A 19 -8.96 12.91 12.57
C TRP A 19 -7.82 12.93 11.55
N VAL A 20 -7.85 12.03 10.56
CA VAL A 20 -6.75 11.95 9.57
C VAL A 20 -6.65 13.18 8.70
N ARG A 21 -7.77 13.84 8.38
CA ARG A 21 -7.80 15.12 7.65
C ARG A 21 -6.89 16.16 8.29
N ASP A 22 -6.90 16.27 9.60
CA ASP A 22 -6.12 17.29 10.33
C ASP A 22 -4.61 17.05 10.23
N PHE A 23 -4.18 15.84 9.82
CA PHE A 23 -2.79 15.45 9.63
C PHE A 23 -2.39 15.25 8.16
N MET A 24 -3.25 15.67 7.21
CA MET A 24 -3.02 15.55 5.77
C MET A 24 -3.07 16.91 5.06
N PRO A 25 -2.18 17.86 5.42
CA PRO A 25 -2.26 19.25 4.96
C PRO A 25 -2.10 19.43 3.45
N ALA A 26 -1.31 18.59 2.77
CA ALA A 26 -1.15 18.67 1.33
C ALA A 26 -2.45 18.28 0.60
N LEU A 27 -3.09 17.19 1.04
CA LEU A 27 -4.37 16.74 0.48
C LEU A 27 -5.52 17.70 0.83
N VAL A 28 -5.48 18.35 2.01
CA VAL A 28 -6.42 19.42 2.37
C VAL A 28 -6.30 20.60 1.40
N ALA A 29 -5.08 21.06 1.11
CA ALA A 29 -4.87 22.16 0.15
C ALA A 29 -5.34 21.80 -1.26
N ILE A 30 -5.12 20.56 -1.71
CA ILE A 30 -5.63 20.05 -2.99
C ILE A 30 -7.15 20.01 -2.97
N ARG A 31 -7.77 19.50 -1.89
CA ARG A 31 -9.22 19.46 -1.73
C ARG A 31 -9.85 20.85 -1.83
N GLU A 32 -9.29 21.85 -1.15
CA GLU A 32 -9.76 23.23 -1.22
C GLU A 32 -9.66 23.83 -2.64
N ARG A 33 -8.58 23.50 -3.37
CA ARG A 33 -8.44 23.87 -4.79
C ARG A 33 -9.52 23.17 -5.63
N PHE A 34 -9.70 21.86 -5.47
CA PHE A 34 -10.70 21.07 -6.19
C PHE A 34 -12.13 21.54 -5.90
N GLU A 35 -12.42 21.94 -4.66
CA GLU A 35 -13.72 22.48 -4.29
C GLU A 35 -14.05 23.77 -5.04
N ARG A 36 -13.06 24.64 -5.29
CA ARG A 36 -13.24 25.88 -6.06
C ARG A 36 -13.32 25.62 -7.56
N GLU A 37 -12.43 24.76 -8.09
CA GLU A 37 -12.22 24.57 -9.53
C GLU A 37 -13.12 23.53 -10.15
N LYS A 38 -13.62 22.57 -9.35
CA LYS A 38 -14.45 21.45 -9.79
C LYS A 38 -13.88 20.69 -11.01
N PRO A 39 -12.60 20.24 -10.98
CA PRO A 39 -11.96 19.62 -12.13
C PRO A 39 -12.67 18.35 -12.61
N PHE A 40 -13.34 17.63 -11.70
CA PHE A 40 -14.05 16.37 -12.00
C PHE A 40 -15.56 16.53 -12.17
N ALA A 41 -16.05 17.74 -12.43
CA ALA A 41 -17.49 17.98 -12.59
C ALA A 41 -18.10 17.05 -13.65
N GLY A 42 -19.13 16.27 -13.29
CA GLY A 42 -19.83 15.34 -14.17
C GLY A 42 -19.03 14.06 -14.50
N LYS A 43 -17.94 13.79 -13.78
CA LYS A 43 -17.14 12.59 -13.95
C LYS A 43 -17.42 11.56 -12.86
N LYS A 44 -17.32 10.29 -13.21
CA LYS A 44 -17.45 9.14 -12.33
C LYS A 44 -16.08 8.54 -12.08
N ILE A 45 -15.76 8.31 -10.81
CA ILE A 45 -14.47 7.77 -10.39
C ILE A 45 -14.70 6.56 -9.49
N THR A 46 -14.11 5.42 -9.86
CA THR A 46 -14.07 4.25 -9.00
C THR A 46 -12.71 4.14 -8.32
N ILE A 47 -12.71 3.96 -7.00
CA ILE A 47 -11.51 3.78 -6.19
C ILE A 47 -11.55 2.39 -5.54
N SER A 48 -10.48 1.60 -5.75
CA SER A 48 -10.21 0.36 -5.03
C SER A 48 -8.85 0.47 -4.33
N ILE A 49 -8.86 0.92 -3.09
CA ILE A 49 -7.69 1.00 -2.19
C ILE A 49 -8.14 0.43 -0.83
N HIS A 50 -7.20 0.09 0.05
CA HIS A 50 -7.54 -0.36 1.40
C HIS A 50 -8.54 0.60 2.07
N MET A 51 -9.76 0.09 2.40
CA MET A 51 -10.85 0.92 2.94
C MET A 51 -10.58 1.27 4.40
N GLU A 52 -9.85 2.38 4.60
CA GLU A 52 -9.51 2.95 5.89
C GLU A 52 -9.59 4.49 5.83
N ALA A 53 -9.39 5.18 6.96
CA ALA A 53 -9.74 6.60 7.09
C ALA A 53 -9.05 7.54 6.07
N LYS A 54 -7.78 7.27 5.72
CA LYS A 54 -7.02 8.12 4.77
C LYS A 54 -7.52 7.93 3.34
N THR A 55 -7.87 6.70 2.95
CA THR A 55 -8.54 6.39 1.67
C THR A 55 -9.90 7.08 1.58
N ALA A 56 -10.68 7.05 2.66
CA ALA A 56 -11.96 7.76 2.72
C ALA A 56 -11.77 9.27 2.53
N PHE A 57 -10.70 9.84 3.07
CA PHE A 57 -10.42 11.27 2.89
C PHE A 57 -9.98 11.60 1.44
N LEU A 58 -9.23 10.72 0.76
CA LEU A 58 -8.96 10.84 -0.68
C LEU A 58 -10.27 10.83 -1.49
N ALA A 59 -11.18 9.89 -1.21
CA ALA A 59 -12.48 9.83 -1.88
C ALA A 59 -13.27 11.14 -1.71
N LEU A 60 -13.28 11.72 -0.50
CA LEU A 60 -13.91 13.01 -0.24
C LEU A 60 -13.21 14.19 -0.95
N CYS A 61 -11.90 14.11 -1.15
CA CYS A 61 -11.15 15.10 -1.93
C CYS A 61 -11.60 15.11 -3.40
N LEU A 62 -11.73 13.93 -4.00
CA LEU A 62 -12.21 13.80 -5.39
C LEU A 62 -13.69 14.20 -5.52
N ALA A 63 -14.53 13.84 -4.56
CA ALA A 63 -15.93 14.27 -4.51
C ALA A 63 -16.05 15.80 -4.37
N ALA A 64 -15.19 16.44 -3.55
CA ALA A 64 -15.11 17.90 -3.47
C ALA A 64 -14.76 18.53 -4.83
N GLY A 65 -14.00 17.83 -5.67
CA GLY A 65 -13.70 18.20 -7.07
C GLY A 65 -14.87 18.04 -8.04
N GLY A 66 -16.03 17.59 -7.58
CA GLY A 66 -17.25 17.43 -8.38
C GLY A 66 -17.42 16.04 -8.98
N ALA A 67 -16.62 15.06 -8.60
CA ALA A 67 -16.78 13.68 -9.03
C ALA A 67 -17.96 12.99 -8.31
N GLU A 68 -18.65 12.10 -9.03
CA GLU A 68 -19.42 11.00 -8.45
C GLU A 68 -18.43 9.87 -8.12
N VAL A 69 -18.16 9.64 -6.82
CA VAL A 69 -17.15 8.69 -6.38
C VAL A 69 -17.80 7.41 -5.88
N HIS A 70 -17.28 6.28 -6.39
CA HIS A 70 -17.63 4.93 -5.99
C HIS A 70 -16.39 4.28 -5.36
N ALA A 71 -16.42 4.03 -4.05
CA ALA A 71 -15.28 3.55 -3.29
C ALA A 71 -15.47 2.10 -2.85
N THR A 72 -14.43 1.28 -3.03
CA THR A 72 -14.38 -0.09 -2.54
C THR A 72 -13.02 -0.39 -1.90
N GLY A 73 -12.90 -1.53 -1.21
CA GLY A 73 -11.64 -1.99 -0.65
C GLY A 73 -10.90 -2.90 -1.61
N CYS A 74 -9.56 -2.86 -1.63
CA CYS A 74 -8.72 -3.79 -2.39
C CYS A 74 -8.38 -5.08 -1.61
N ASN A 75 -8.78 -5.17 -0.33
CA ASN A 75 -8.53 -6.35 0.50
C ASN A 75 -9.58 -6.44 1.62
N PRO A 76 -10.32 -7.57 1.73
CA PRO A 76 -11.36 -7.75 2.75
C PRO A 76 -10.85 -7.61 4.18
N LEU A 77 -9.64 -8.09 4.51
CA LEU A 77 -9.12 -8.07 5.89
C LEU A 77 -8.60 -6.70 6.32
N SER A 78 -8.28 -5.80 5.37
CA SER A 78 -7.87 -4.43 5.68
C SER A 78 -9.03 -3.44 5.70
N THR A 79 -10.22 -3.85 5.28
CA THR A 79 -11.42 -3.02 5.30
C THR A 79 -11.86 -2.71 6.73
N GLN A 80 -12.14 -1.45 7.04
CA GLN A 80 -12.70 -0.99 8.30
C GLN A 80 -14.19 -0.66 8.10
N ASP A 81 -15.08 -1.48 8.67
CA ASP A 81 -16.54 -1.35 8.49
C ASP A 81 -17.09 0.00 8.97
N ASP A 82 -16.52 0.55 10.04
CA ASP A 82 -16.89 1.86 10.56
C ASP A 82 -16.50 3.00 9.60
N VAL A 83 -15.33 2.91 8.97
CA VAL A 83 -14.89 3.88 7.97
C VAL A 83 -15.74 3.78 6.71
N ALA A 84 -16.05 2.57 6.24
CA ALA A 84 -16.95 2.36 5.09
C ALA A 84 -18.32 3.00 5.34
N ALA A 85 -18.92 2.75 6.53
CA ALA A 85 -20.17 3.36 6.94
C ALA A 85 -20.07 4.90 7.08
N GLY A 86 -18.93 5.39 7.64
CA GLY A 86 -18.65 6.81 7.78
C GLY A 86 -18.61 7.50 6.42
N LEU A 87 -17.88 6.95 5.46
CA LEU A 87 -17.73 7.47 4.10
C LEU A 87 -19.09 7.49 3.37
N ALA A 88 -19.84 6.39 3.43
CA ALA A 88 -21.20 6.31 2.87
C ALA A 88 -22.12 7.39 3.45
N SER A 89 -22.07 7.66 4.77
CA SER A 89 -22.85 8.70 5.42
C SER A 89 -22.45 10.13 5.02
N MET A 90 -21.26 10.30 4.43
CA MET A 90 -20.73 11.58 3.91
C MET A 90 -21.01 11.77 2.41
N GLY A 91 -21.80 10.87 1.79
CA GLY A 91 -22.31 11.04 0.42
C GLY A 91 -21.44 10.40 -0.67
N VAL A 92 -20.50 9.52 -0.33
CA VAL A 92 -19.74 8.72 -1.28
C VAL A 92 -20.34 7.31 -1.36
N GLU A 93 -20.64 6.84 -2.56
CA GLU A 93 -21.13 5.48 -2.75
C GLU A 93 -20.02 4.47 -2.39
N THR A 94 -20.26 3.63 -1.38
CA THR A 94 -19.26 2.79 -0.75
C THR A 94 -19.68 1.32 -0.76
N TYR A 95 -18.80 0.44 -1.26
CA TYR A 95 -19.03 -0.99 -1.45
C TYR A 95 -17.90 -1.77 -0.77
N ALA A 96 -17.92 -1.83 0.57
CA ALA A 96 -16.81 -2.42 1.33
C ALA A 96 -17.30 -3.04 2.64
N MET A 97 -16.87 -4.28 2.91
CA MET A 97 -17.16 -5.01 4.14
C MET A 97 -15.95 -5.84 4.57
N HIS A 98 -15.67 -5.83 5.88
CA HIS A 98 -14.57 -6.60 6.46
C HIS A 98 -14.85 -8.11 6.43
N GLY A 99 -13.84 -8.93 6.11
CA GLY A 99 -13.87 -10.38 6.27
C GLY A 99 -14.85 -11.13 5.36
N VAL A 100 -15.23 -10.54 4.22
CA VAL A 100 -16.07 -11.20 3.21
C VAL A 100 -15.31 -12.30 2.46
N SER A 101 -16.04 -13.25 1.88
CA SER A 101 -15.48 -14.28 1.00
C SER A 101 -14.92 -13.69 -0.29
N SER A 102 -14.16 -14.48 -1.04
CA SER A 102 -13.60 -14.04 -2.34
C SER A 102 -14.69 -13.72 -3.36
N GLU A 103 -15.80 -14.46 -3.34
CA GLU A 103 -16.97 -14.24 -4.21
C GLU A 103 -17.68 -12.93 -3.86
N GLU A 104 -17.91 -12.68 -2.57
CA GLU A 104 -18.51 -11.44 -2.09
C GLU A 104 -17.59 -10.24 -2.37
N TYR A 105 -16.28 -10.40 -2.16
CA TYR A 105 -15.30 -9.38 -2.50
C TYR A 105 -15.37 -9.00 -3.99
N LYS A 106 -15.35 -10.01 -4.90
CA LYS A 106 -15.51 -9.78 -6.33
C LYS A 106 -16.83 -9.05 -6.65
N ALA A 107 -17.92 -9.42 -5.98
CA ALA A 107 -19.22 -8.77 -6.19
C ALA A 107 -19.17 -7.28 -5.81
N LEU A 108 -18.52 -6.91 -4.70
CA LEU A 108 -18.36 -5.51 -4.26
C LEU A 108 -17.52 -4.69 -5.27
N LEU A 109 -16.46 -5.27 -5.86
CA LEU A 109 -15.69 -4.62 -6.92
C LEU A 109 -16.56 -4.34 -8.15
N VAL A 110 -17.37 -5.32 -8.56
CA VAL A 110 -18.29 -5.20 -9.70
C VAL A 110 -19.38 -4.16 -9.43
N GLU A 111 -19.95 -4.12 -8.21
CA GLU A 111 -20.90 -3.09 -7.81
C GLU A 111 -20.28 -1.68 -7.91
N ALA A 112 -19.04 -1.50 -7.45
CA ALA A 112 -18.34 -0.23 -7.56
C ALA A 112 -18.07 0.19 -9.01
N LEU A 113 -17.82 -0.78 -9.92
CA LEU A 113 -17.62 -0.54 -11.35
C LEU A 113 -18.94 -0.33 -12.12
N SER A 114 -20.08 -0.72 -11.56
CA SER A 114 -21.38 -0.63 -12.24
C SER A 114 -21.84 0.81 -12.54
N CYS A 115 -21.18 1.79 -11.99
CA CYS A 115 -21.36 3.20 -12.33
C CYS A 115 -20.87 3.55 -13.75
N HIS A 116 -20.09 2.68 -14.41
CA HIS A 116 -19.35 2.97 -15.65
C HIS A 116 -18.41 4.17 -15.47
N PRO A 117 -17.29 3.98 -14.75
CA PRO A 117 -16.41 5.09 -14.38
C PRO A 117 -15.69 5.71 -15.59
N ASP A 118 -15.42 7.03 -15.50
CA ASP A 118 -14.52 7.72 -16.44
C ASP A 118 -13.05 7.52 -16.05
N LEU A 119 -12.78 7.34 -14.75
CA LEU A 119 -11.43 7.19 -14.19
C LEU A 119 -11.44 6.16 -13.07
N ILE A 120 -10.29 5.49 -12.87
CA ILE A 120 -10.11 4.55 -11.75
C ILE A 120 -8.85 4.86 -10.95
N ILE A 121 -8.87 4.53 -9.64
CA ILE A 121 -7.67 4.30 -8.83
C ILE A 121 -7.71 2.86 -8.38
N ASP A 122 -6.64 2.11 -8.65
CA ASP A 122 -6.50 0.70 -8.33
C ASP A 122 -5.29 0.46 -7.40
N ASP A 123 -5.38 -0.54 -6.54
CA ASP A 123 -4.30 -0.92 -5.63
C ASP A 123 -4.13 -2.44 -5.67
N GLY A 124 -3.20 -2.88 -6.51
CA GLY A 124 -2.90 -4.28 -6.77
C GLY A 124 -3.44 -4.80 -8.11
N GLY A 125 -4.23 -4.00 -8.84
CA GLY A 125 -4.67 -4.32 -10.20
C GLY A 125 -5.92 -5.20 -10.28
N ASP A 126 -6.76 -5.25 -9.24
CA ASP A 126 -7.96 -6.10 -9.23
C ASP A 126 -9.11 -5.50 -10.05
N LEU A 127 -9.30 -4.16 -10.02
CA LEU A 127 -10.24 -3.50 -10.94
C LEU A 127 -9.81 -3.70 -12.39
N LEU A 128 -8.52 -3.51 -12.67
CA LEU A 128 -7.99 -3.70 -14.02
C LEU A 128 -8.15 -5.14 -14.51
N ASP A 129 -8.02 -6.13 -13.61
CA ASP A 129 -8.22 -7.55 -13.95
C ASP A 129 -9.65 -7.80 -14.43
N LEU A 130 -10.64 -7.29 -13.69
CA LEU A 130 -12.05 -7.36 -14.08
C LEU A 130 -12.31 -6.65 -15.42
N LEU A 131 -11.78 -5.44 -15.58
CA LEU A 131 -11.94 -4.58 -16.76
C LEU A 131 -11.17 -5.07 -18.01
N SER A 132 -10.21 -5.97 -17.84
CA SER A 132 -9.50 -6.62 -18.94
C SER A 132 -10.06 -7.99 -19.29
N GLY A 133 -11.02 -8.49 -18.51
CA GLY A 133 -11.58 -9.84 -18.60
C GLY A 133 -13.10 -9.86 -18.73
N GLU A 134 -13.75 -10.48 -17.77
CA GLU A 134 -15.19 -10.77 -17.77
C GLU A 134 -16.06 -9.50 -17.85
N TYR A 135 -15.58 -8.36 -17.31
CA TYR A 135 -16.30 -7.09 -17.24
C TYR A 135 -15.71 -6.01 -18.17
N ALA A 136 -15.06 -6.41 -19.25
CA ALA A 136 -14.43 -5.49 -20.20
C ALA A 136 -15.39 -4.44 -20.77
N TYR A 137 -16.68 -4.75 -20.87
CA TYR A 137 -17.72 -3.82 -21.32
C TYR A 137 -17.92 -2.60 -20.40
N LEU A 138 -17.44 -2.66 -19.15
CA LEU A 138 -17.45 -1.52 -18.22
C LEU A 138 -16.29 -0.55 -18.47
N ALA A 139 -15.30 -0.95 -19.30
CA ALA A 139 -14.13 -0.14 -19.62
C ALA A 139 -14.35 0.87 -20.76
N ASP A 140 -15.47 0.83 -21.47
CA ASP A 140 -15.69 1.56 -22.73
C ASP A 140 -15.58 3.09 -22.59
N HIS A 141 -15.81 3.64 -21.40
CA HIS A 141 -15.77 5.07 -21.12
C HIS A 141 -14.56 5.50 -20.31
N ILE A 142 -13.69 4.55 -19.89
CA ILE A 142 -12.55 4.87 -19.03
C ILE A 142 -11.50 5.64 -19.84
N ILE A 143 -11.24 6.87 -19.39
CA ILE A 143 -10.21 7.76 -19.94
C ILE A 143 -8.81 7.27 -19.52
N GLY A 144 -8.69 6.75 -18.31
CA GLY A 144 -7.45 6.22 -17.74
C GLY A 144 -7.57 5.96 -16.25
N GLY A 145 -6.45 5.55 -15.63
CA GLY A 145 -6.40 5.26 -14.21
C GLY A 145 -5.04 5.50 -13.61
N ALA A 146 -4.95 5.23 -12.31
CA ALA A 146 -3.72 5.28 -11.53
C ALA A 146 -3.59 4.01 -10.67
N GLU A 147 -2.36 3.52 -10.51
CA GLU A 147 -2.03 2.35 -9.70
C GLU A 147 -1.17 2.74 -8.50
N GLU A 148 -1.56 2.26 -7.31
CA GLU A 148 -0.95 2.62 -6.03
C GLU A 148 0.27 1.78 -5.69
N THR A 149 0.33 0.48 -6.07
CA THR A 149 1.27 -0.44 -5.46
C THR A 149 2.16 -1.18 -6.45
N THR A 150 3.36 -1.55 -6.00
CA THR A 150 4.38 -2.28 -6.79
C THR A 150 3.82 -3.55 -7.46
N THR A 151 2.98 -4.32 -6.77
CA THR A 151 2.39 -5.55 -7.32
C THR A 151 1.47 -5.25 -8.51
N GLY A 152 0.64 -4.20 -8.40
CA GLY A 152 -0.20 -3.75 -9.51
C GLY A 152 0.65 -3.25 -10.67
N ILE A 153 1.71 -2.47 -10.42
CA ILE A 153 2.63 -2.00 -11.47
C ILE A 153 3.28 -3.16 -12.22
N HIS A 154 3.71 -4.23 -11.54
CA HIS A 154 4.23 -5.43 -12.22
C HIS A 154 3.17 -6.05 -13.15
N ARG A 155 1.91 -6.15 -12.71
CA ARG A 155 0.78 -6.65 -13.52
C ARG A 155 0.50 -5.72 -14.71
N LEU A 156 0.55 -4.39 -14.51
CA LEU A 156 0.39 -3.40 -15.57
C LEU A 156 1.45 -3.54 -16.65
N HIS A 157 2.73 -3.62 -16.28
CA HIS A 157 3.82 -3.81 -17.24
C HIS A 157 3.72 -5.14 -18.01
N ALA A 158 3.33 -6.22 -17.34
CA ALA A 158 3.10 -7.51 -18.00
C ALA A 158 1.97 -7.40 -19.03
N ARG A 159 0.85 -6.74 -18.71
CA ARG A 159 -0.28 -6.51 -19.63
C ARG A 159 0.11 -5.56 -20.78
N ALA A 160 0.85 -4.49 -20.49
CA ALA A 160 1.35 -3.56 -21.50
C ALA A 160 2.24 -4.29 -22.53
N LYS A 161 3.16 -5.14 -22.05
CA LYS A 161 4.03 -5.97 -22.92
C LYS A 161 3.22 -6.95 -23.77
N ALA A 162 2.12 -7.47 -23.26
CA ALA A 162 1.20 -8.36 -23.98
C ALA A 162 0.21 -7.61 -24.91
N GLY A 163 0.21 -6.27 -24.92
CA GLY A 163 -0.77 -5.47 -25.67
C GLY A 163 -2.20 -5.58 -25.11
N ALA A 164 -2.35 -5.95 -23.83
CA ALA A 164 -3.63 -6.28 -23.19
C ALA A 164 -4.12 -5.20 -22.20
N LEU A 165 -3.50 -4.01 -22.17
CA LEU A 165 -4.02 -2.88 -21.40
C LEU A 165 -5.26 -2.30 -22.09
N PRO A 166 -6.39 -2.13 -21.37
CA PRO A 166 -7.60 -1.57 -21.96
C PRO A 166 -7.55 -0.04 -22.14
N PHE A 167 -6.77 0.68 -21.33
CA PHE A 167 -6.59 2.15 -21.34
C PHE A 167 -5.23 2.53 -20.72
N ALA A 168 -4.91 3.82 -20.75
CA ALA A 168 -3.68 4.36 -20.15
C ALA A 168 -3.73 4.30 -18.62
N MET A 169 -2.61 3.90 -17.97
CA MET A 169 -2.48 3.83 -16.51
C MET A 169 -1.27 4.64 -16.04
N MET A 170 -1.45 5.42 -14.97
CA MET A 170 -0.38 6.17 -14.32
C MET A 170 0.25 5.31 -13.21
N ASN A 171 1.58 5.20 -13.23
CA ASN A 171 2.38 4.55 -12.20
C ASN A 171 2.61 5.51 -11.03
N VAL A 172 1.71 5.53 -10.06
CA VAL A 172 1.86 6.37 -8.87
C VAL A 172 2.84 5.75 -7.87
N ASN A 173 2.95 4.41 -7.83
CA ASN A 173 3.88 3.75 -6.91
C ASN A 173 5.32 4.27 -7.03
N ASP A 174 5.80 4.56 -8.25
CA ASP A 174 7.18 4.95 -8.49
C ASP A 174 7.40 6.47 -8.48
N ALA A 175 6.34 7.27 -8.24
CA ALA A 175 6.47 8.69 -7.93
C ALA A 175 7.35 8.88 -6.68
N LYS A 176 8.25 9.88 -6.69
CA LYS A 176 9.22 10.10 -5.61
C LYS A 176 8.52 10.38 -4.27
N CYS A 177 7.46 11.19 -4.30
CA CYS A 177 6.65 11.49 -3.12
C CYS A 177 5.85 10.29 -2.62
N LYS A 178 5.74 9.21 -3.41
CA LYS A 178 5.14 7.95 -2.98
C LYS A 178 6.21 7.01 -2.45
N HIS A 179 7.08 6.46 -3.27
CA HIS A 179 7.91 5.35 -2.82
C HIS A 179 9.03 5.73 -1.84
N TYR A 180 9.52 6.99 -1.84
CA TYR A 180 10.51 7.41 -0.85
C TYR A 180 9.93 7.53 0.55
N TYR A 181 8.64 7.86 0.70
CA TYR A 181 8.01 8.11 1.99
C TYR A 181 7.09 6.97 2.41
N ASP A 182 6.13 6.61 1.59
CA ASP A 182 5.14 5.56 1.84
C ASP A 182 5.82 4.19 1.97
N ASN A 183 6.47 3.70 0.92
CA ASN A 183 7.06 2.37 0.93
C ASN A 183 8.18 2.25 1.98
N LYS A 184 8.94 3.31 2.27
CA LYS A 184 10.05 3.27 3.23
C LYS A 184 9.60 3.59 4.65
N TYR A 185 9.12 4.79 4.88
CA TYR A 185 8.80 5.25 6.25
C TYR A 185 7.43 4.75 6.70
N GLY A 186 6.44 4.71 5.80
CA GLY A 186 5.11 4.19 6.07
C GLY A 186 5.15 2.71 6.42
N THR A 187 5.66 1.87 5.52
CA THR A 187 5.81 0.43 5.76
C THR A 187 6.69 0.15 6.96
N GLY A 188 7.86 0.83 7.06
CA GLY A 188 8.79 0.62 8.16
C GLY A 188 8.18 0.88 9.53
N GLN A 189 7.35 1.92 9.68
CA GLN A 189 6.70 2.21 10.95
C GLN A 189 5.51 1.28 11.21
N SER A 190 4.61 1.17 10.25
CA SER A 190 3.34 0.44 10.44
C SER A 190 3.51 -1.06 10.65
N VAL A 191 4.51 -1.68 10.00
CA VAL A 191 4.86 -3.09 10.24
C VAL A 191 5.28 -3.31 11.68
N TRP A 192 6.15 -2.47 12.22
CA TRP A 192 6.59 -2.61 13.61
C TRP A 192 5.52 -2.23 14.61
N ASP A 193 4.69 -1.23 14.33
CA ASP A 193 3.52 -0.91 15.14
C ASP A 193 2.61 -2.14 15.27
N SER A 194 2.28 -2.77 14.16
CA SER A 194 1.43 -3.97 14.15
C SER A 194 2.06 -5.18 14.82
N ILE A 195 3.34 -5.47 14.55
CA ILE A 195 4.04 -6.59 15.20
C ILE A 195 4.09 -6.39 16.71
N MET A 196 4.47 -5.21 17.20
CA MET A 196 4.56 -4.92 18.62
C MET A 196 3.19 -4.94 19.30
N HIS A 197 2.18 -4.33 18.68
CA HIS A 197 0.81 -4.34 19.20
C HIS A 197 0.25 -5.77 19.29
N THR A 198 0.37 -6.55 18.22
CA THR A 198 -0.18 -7.90 18.13
C THR A 198 0.52 -8.89 19.05
N THR A 199 1.86 -8.82 19.13
CA THR A 199 2.65 -9.76 19.95
C THR A 199 2.84 -9.30 21.39
N ASN A 200 2.90 -7.99 21.64
CA ASN A 200 3.31 -7.37 22.90
C ASN A 200 4.70 -7.86 23.37
N LEU A 201 5.65 -8.00 22.44
CA LEU A 201 7.00 -8.50 22.72
C LEU A 201 8.08 -7.43 22.45
N LEU A 202 9.19 -7.56 23.21
CA LEU A 202 10.37 -6.72 23.03
C LEU A 202 11.06 -7.05 21.69
N VAL A 203 11.46 -6.02 20.94
CA VAL A 203 12.23 -6.14 19.70
C VAL A 203 13.74 -6.09 19.98
N ALA A 204 14.16 -5.28 20.95
CA ALA A 204 15.59 -5.12 21.29
C ALA A 204 16.26 -6.47 21.62
N GLY A 205 17.45 -6.67 21.09
CA GLY A 205 18.25 -7.89 21.25
C GLY A 205 17.82 -9.08 20.40
N LYS A 206 16.65 -9.03 19.75
CA LYS A 206 16.20 -10.10 18.84
C LYS A 206 16.92 -10.04 17.49
N THR A 207 17.05 -11.17 16.85
CA THR A 207 17.47 -11.27 15.45
C THR A 207 16.26 -11.15 14.54
N VAL A 208 16.23 -10.09 13.76
CA VAL A 208 15.18 -9.80 12.76
C VAL A 208 15.72 -10.11 11.37
N VAL A 209 15.05 -11.01 10.66
CA VAL A 209 15.35 -11.33 9.26
C VAL A 209 14.37 -10.58 8.37
N VAL A 210 14.89 -9.69 7.52
CA VAL A 210 14.13 -8.96 6.51
C VAL A 210 14.44 -9.56 5.15
N ALA A 211 13.43 -10.14 4.49
CA ALA A 211 13.58 -10.65 3.14
C ALA A 211 13.20 -9.56 2.12
N GLY A 212 14.18 -9.17 1.32
CA GLY A 212 14.10 -8.05 0.38
C GLY A 212 14.66 -6.75 0.96
N TYR A 213 15.36 -5.96 0.12
CA TYR A 213 15.92 -4.65 0.49
C TYR A 213 15.53 -3.55 -0.50
N GLY A 214 14.28 -3.65 -1.03
CA GLY A 214 13.59 -2.54 -1.69
C GLY A 214 13.22 -1.46 -0.67
N TYR A 215 12.43 -0.47 -1.06
CA TYR A 215 12.05 0.61 -0.14
C TYR A 215 11.36 0.11 1.15
N CYS A 216 10.45 -0.87 1.03
CA CYS A 216 9.78 -1.49 2.19
C CYS A 216 10.80 -2.16 3.12
N GLY A 217 11.65 -3.03 2.57
CA GLY A 217 12.66 -3.75 3.35
C GLY A 217 13.66 -2.82 4.05
N ARG A 218 14.11 -1.75 3.38
CA ARG A 218 14.95 -0.70 3.98
C ARG A 218 14.24 -0.05 5.17
N GLY A 219 12.98 0.30 5.02
CA GLY A 219 12.18 0.91 6.08
C GLY A 219 12.04 0.00 7.29
N VAL A 220 11.69 -1.28 7.04
CA VAL A 220 11.54 -2.30 8.10
C VAL A 220 12.88 -2.54 8.81
N ALA A 221 13.98 -2.71 8.08
CA ALA A 221 15.32 -2.93 8.62
C ALA A 221 15.80 -1.71 9.45
N MET A 222 15.61 -0.50 8.93
CA MET A 222 15.97 0.74 9.60
C MET A 222 15.25 0.88 10.95
N ARG A 223 13.95 0.63 11.00
CA ARG A 223 13.17 0.70 12.24
C ARG A 223 13.55 -0.40 13.22
N ALA A 224 13.77 -1.63 12.76
CA ALA A 224 14.26 -2.73 13.59
C ALA A 224 15.57 -2.37 14.30
N LYS A 225 16.55 -1.85 13.55
CA LYS A 225 17.83 -1.37 14.10
C LYS A 225 17.63 -0.27 15.12
N GLY A 226 16.77 0.71 14.82
CA GLY A 226 16.45 1.81 15.76
C GLY A 226 15.83 1.33 17.06
N MET A 227 15.16 0.17 17.07
CA MET A 227 14.62 -0.50 18.26
C MET A 227 15.61 -1.47 18.92
N GLY A 228 16.86 -1.53 18.47
CA GLY A 228 17.91 -2.35 19.07
C GLY A 228 17.93 -3.82 18.61
N ALA A 229 17.33 -4.15 17.48
CA ALA A 229 17.42 -5.49 16.89
C ALA A 229 18.76 -5.73 16.18
N ASN A 230 19.15 -7.01 16.09
CA ASN A 230 20.19 -7.49 15.20
C ASN A 230 19.56 -7.84 13.87
N VAL A 231 19.85 -7.05 12.81
CA VAL A 231 19.17 -7.22 11.52
C VAL A 231 19.99 -8.07 10.56
N ILE A 232 19.35 -9.07 9.97
CA ILE A 232 19.82 -9.85 8.83
C ILE A 232 18.92 -9.49 7.65
N VAL A 233 19.54 -9.26 6.49
CA VAL A 233 18.84 -9.03 5.21
C VAL A 233 19.11 -10.19 4.28
N THR A 234 18.09 -10.69 3.62
CA THR A 234 18.22 -11.62 2.50
C THR A 234 17.78 -10.91 1.22
N GLU A 235 18.60 -10.96 0.16
CA GLU A 235 18.36 -10.23 -1.09
C GLU A 235 18.98 -10.97 -2.28
N ILE A 236 18.37 -10.82 -3.45
CA ILE A 236 18.86 -11.42 -4.70
C ILE A 236 19.60 -10.41 -5.59
N ASP A 237 19.31 -9.11 -5.41
CA ASP A 237 19.96 -8.02 -6.14
C ASP A 237 21.27 -7.65 -5.43
N PRO A 238 22.46 -7.85 -6.08
CA PRO A 238 23.72 -7.59 -5.45
C PRO A 238 23.95 -6.12 -5.07
N ILE A 239 23.33 -5.17 -5.77
CA ILE A 239 23.45 -3.75 -5.45
C ILE A 239 22.71 -3.44 -4.14
N LYS A 240 21.48 -3.94 -4.00
CA LYS A 240 20.69 -3.78 -2.76
C LYS A 240 21.29 -4.54 -1.59
N ALA A 241 21.85 -5.73 -1.83
CA ALA A 241 22.57 -6.50 -0.81
C ALA A 241 23.81 -5.74 -0.29
N LEU A 242 24.57 -5.12 -1.19
CA LEU A 242 25.70 -4.26 -0.82
C LEU A 242 25.27 -3.03 -0.02
N GLU A 243 24.18 -2.37 -0.43
CA GLU A 243 23.59 -1.24 0.31
C GLU A 243 23.18 -1.67 1.73
N ALA A 244 22.49 -2.81 1.88
CA ALA A 244 22.12 -3.35 3.19
C ALA A 244 23.34 -3.56 4.09
N SER A 245 24.46 -4.05 3.53
CA SER A 245 25.72 -4.22 4.25
C SER A 245 26.30 -2.88 4.70
N MET A 246 26.28 -1.85 3.83
CA MET A 246 26.76 -0.50 4.17
C MET A 246 25.87 0.18 5.22
N ASP A 247 24.57 -0.12 5.22
CA ASP A 247 23.64 0.29 6.27
C ASP A 247 23.85 -0.48 7.59
N GLY A 248 24.86 -1.37 7.66
CA GLY A 248 25.27 -2.13 8.84
C GLY A 248 24.30 -3.27 9.16
N CYS A 249 23.65 -3.87 8.17
CA CYS A 249 22.96 -5.13 8.32
C CYS A 249 23.89 -6.29 7.98
N ARG A 250 23.66 -7.46 8.57
CA ARG A 250 24.26 -8.70 8.10
C ARG A 250 23.51 -9.15 6.86
N VAL A 251 24.24 -9.61 5.85
CA VAL A 251 23.63 -10.10 4.59
C VAL A 251 23.99 -11.57 4.40
N MET A 252 23.01 -12.42 4.14
CA MET A 252 23.21 -13.85 3.87
C MET A 252 21.98 -14.45 3.17
N PRO A 253 22.08 -15.63 2.54
CA PRO A 253 20.93 -16.37 2.01
C PRO A 253 19.92 -16.74 3.11
N MET A 254 18.64 -16.95 2.73
CA MET A 254 17.58 -17.32 3.69
C MET A 254 17.90 -18.65 4.40
N ASP A 255 18.51 -19.62 3.73
CA ASP A 255 18.89 -20.90 4.33
C ASP A 255 19.85 -20.73 5.54
N GLU A 256 20.73 -19.71 5.50
CA GLU A 256 21.64 -19.38 6.59
C GLU A 256 20.98 -18.48 7.65
N ALA A 257 20.03 -17.65 7.25
CA ALA A 257 19.32 -16.73 8.14
C ALA A 257 18.22 -17.44 8.97
N ALA A 258 17.56 -18.45 8.38
CA ALA A 258 16.42 -19.14 9.00
C ALA A 258 16.70 -19.71 10.41
N PRO A 259 17.85 -20.39 10.68
CA PRO A 259 18.15 -20.88 12.04
C PRO A 259 18.49 -19.77 13.05
N GLN A 260 18.74 -18.55 12.58
CA GLN A 260 19.18 -17.42 13.43
C GLN A 260 18.04 -16.46 13.80
N GLY A 261 16.97 -16.40 12.98
CA GLY A 261 15.89 -15.45 13.12
C GLY A 261 14.96 -15.71 14.32
N ASP A 262 14.56 -14.66 14.99
CA ASP A 262 13.47 -14.65 15.97
C ASP A 262 12.19 -14.06 15.37
N ILE A 263 12.33 -13.07 14.46
CA ILE A 263 11.24 -12.43 13.74
C ILE A 263 11.62 -12.35 12.27
N PHE A 264 10.73 -12.78 11.40
CA PHE A 264 10.88 -12.73 9.94
C PHE A 264 9.85 -11.77 9.35
N VAL A 265 10.30 -10.87 8.48
CA VAL A 265 9.44 -9.93 7.75
C VAL A 265 9.77 -10.04 6.26
N THR A 266 8.83 -10.53 5.47
CA THR A 266 8.98 -10.60 4.01
C THR A 266 8.46 -9.34 3.33
N THR A 267 9.19 -8.83 2.34
CA THR A 267 8.93 -7.55 1.65
C THR A 267 9.28 -7.61 0.15
N THR A 268 9.29 -8.81 -0.43
CA THR A 268 9.85 -9.03 -1.78
C THR A 268 8.83 -8.89 -2.90
N GLY A 269 7.53 -9.08 -2.60
CA GLY A 269 6.49 -9.22 -3.60
C GLY A 269 6.58 -10.51 -4.43
N CYS A 270 7.49 -11.44 -4.08
CA CYS A 270 7.66 -12.72 -4.74
C CYS A 270 6.97 -13.85 -3.96
N ARG A 271 6.65 -14.93 -4.61
CA ARG A 271 6.09 -16.11 -3.94
C ARG A 271 7.17 -17.01 -3.36
N ASP A 272 6.79 -17.80 -2.34
CA ASP A 272 7.59 -18.90 -1.79
C ASP A 272 8.99 -18.46 -1.31
N VAL A 273 9.06 -17.32 -0.64
CA VAL A 273 10.32 -16.77 -0.08
C VAL A 273 10.72 -17.55 1.17
N ILE A 274 9.75 -17.91 2.01
CA ILE A 274 9.93 -18.76 3.18
C ILE A 274 9.09 -20.03 2.98
N THR A 275 9.76 -21.19 2.94
CA THR A 275 9.18 -22.48 2.59
C THR A 275 9.59 -23.55 3.60
N ARG A 276 9.12 -24.79 3.40
CA ARG A 276 9.35 -25.99 4.24
C ARG A 276 10.78 -26.10 4.76
N ARG A 277 11.79 -26.00 3.87
CA ARG A 277 13.22 -26.13 4.23
C ARG A 277 13.68 -25.09 5.27
N HIS A 278 13.05 -23.91 5.28
CA HIS A 278 13.35 -22.88 6.26
C HIS A 278 12.63 -23.14 7.59
N PHE A 279 11.35 -23.60 7.55
CA PHE A 279 10.59 -23.93 8.76
C PHE A 279 11.25 -25.08 9.56
N GLU A 280 11.87 -26.03 8.88
CA GLU A 280 12.57 -27.16 9.49
C GLU A 280 13.72 -26.76 10.42
N VAL A 281 14.33 -25.59 10.21
CA VAL A 281 15.51 -25.13 10.97
C VAL A 281 15.24 -23.89 11.84
N MET A 282 14.06 -23.29 11.75
CA MET A 282 13.71 -22.10 12.54
C MET A 282 13.63 -22.41 14.04
N LYS A 283 13.87 -21.40 14.85
CA LYS A 283 13.77 -21.48 16.30
C LYS A 283 12.36 -21.74 16.78
N HIS A 284 12.23 -22.39 17.93
CA HIS A 284 10.97 -22.41 18.65
C HIS A 284 10.48 -20.98 18.94
N ASN A 285 9.19 -20.73 18.74
CA ASN A 285 8.56 -19.42 18.86
C ASN A 285 9.04 -18.35 17.86
N ALA A 286 9.65 -18.70 16.74
CA ALA A 286 9.89 -17.75 15.66
C ALA A 286 8.56 -17.16 15.16
N PHE A 287 8.59 -15.87 14.82
CA PHE A 287 7.45 -15.12 14.27
C PHE A 287 7.65 -14.87 12.77
N LEU A 288 6.64 -15.21 11.99
CA LEU A 288 6.57 -15.01 10.56
C LEU A 288 5.55 -13.93 10.25
N SER A 289 5.95 -12.91 9.52
CA SER A 289 5.07 -11.82 9.08
C SER A 289 5.39 -11.42 7.64
N ASN A 290 4.40 -10.91 6.95
CA ASN A 290 4.51 -10.43 5.58
C ASN A 290 4.12 -8.95 5.50
N ALA A 291 4.90 -8.18 4.75
CA ALA A 291 4.61 -6.81 4.38
C ALA A 291 4.53 -6.64 2.84
N GLY A 292 4.46 -7.74 2.09
CA GLY A 292 4.11 -7.75 0.68
C GLY A 292 2.59 -7.76 0.48
N HIS A 293 2.14 -7.32 -0.69
CA HIS A 293 0.72 -7.12 -0.96
C HIS A 293 -0.13 -8.40 -0.84
N PHE A 294 0.39 -9.55 -1.32
CA PHE A 294 -0.29 -10.84 -1.28
C PHE A 294 0.32 -11.78 -0.23
N ASN A 295 -0.49 -12.70 0.26
CA ASN A 295 -0.11 -13.72 1.26
C ASN A 295 0.62 -14.94 0.63
N VAL A 296 1.55 -14.70 -0.26
CA VAL A 296 2.26 -15.75 -1.02
C VAL A 296 3.74 -15.87 -0.68
N GLU A 297 4.30 -14.92 0.07
CA GLU A 297 5.73 -14.89 0.39
C GLU A 297 6.11 -15.92 1.45
N VAL A 298 5.28 -16.08 2.49
CA VAL A 298 5.39 -17.19 3.44
C VAL A 298 4.46 -18.28 2.98
N ASN A 299 4.99 -19.47 2.68
CA ASN A 299 4.19 -20.60 2.21
C ASN A 299 3.41 -21.22 3.39
N ALA A 300 2.27 -20.61 3.71
CA ALA A 300 1.42 -21.06 4.83
C ALA A 300 0.85 -22.47 4.62
N ALA A 301 0.63 -22.88 3.36
CA ALA A 301 0.13 -24.22 3.05
C ALA A 301 1.16 -25.31 3.42
N GLU A 302 2.44 -25.11 3.05
CA GLU A 302 3.50 -26.04 3.48
C GLU A 302 3.68 -26.05 5.00
N LEU A 303 3.55 -24.89 5.66
CA LEU A 303 3.63 -24.79 7.11
C LEU A 303 2.48 -25.56 7.79
N GLU A 304 1.26 -25.48 7.25
CA GLU A 304 0.10 -26.21 7.72
C GLU A 304 0.26 -27.73 7.53
N GLU A 305 0.76 -28.15 6.36
CA GLU A 305 1.06 -29.58 6.08
C GLU A 305 2.11 -30.17 7.03
N MET A 306 3.09 -29.38 7.49
CA MET A 306 4.14 -29.80 8.41
C MET A 306 3.65 -29.89 9.85
N ALA A 307 2.60 -29.14 10.21
CA ALA A 307 2.15 -28.99 11.58
C ALA A 307 1.35 -30.22 12.04
N VAL A 308 1.65 -30.71 13.23
CA VAL A 308 0.83 -31.76 13.93
C VAL A 308 -0.39 -31.13 14.60
N ARG A 309 -0.35 -29.82 14.83
CA ARG A 309 -1.47 -29.04 15.39
C ARG A 309 -1.37 -27.59 14.95
N VAL A 310 -2.50 -27.02 14.49
CA VAL A 310 -2.68 -25.60 14.20
C VAL A 310 -3.66 -25.02 15.22
N PHE A 311 -3.33 -23.89 15.84
CA PHE A 311 -4.16 -23.32 16.90
C PHE A 311 -3.99 -21.80 17.02
N LYS A 312 -5.07 -21.11 17.38
CA LYS A 312 -5.05 -19.68 17.64
C LYS A 312 -4.28 -19.39 18.94
N ARG A 313 -3.28 -18.52 18.89
CA ARG A 313 -2.51 -18.10 20.07
C ARG A 313 -2.98 -16.77 20.65
N ARG A 314 -3.25 -15.81 19.76
CA ARG A 314 -3.82 -14.49 20.07
C ARG A 314 -4.69 -14.06 18.88
N ASN A 315 -5.32 -12.88 18.95
CA ASN A 315 -5.87 -12.28 17.76
C ASN A 315 -4.73 -12.06 16.75
N ASP A 316 -4.98 -12.41 15.51
CA ASP A 316 -4.05 -12.29 14.39
C ASP A 316 -2.73 -13.09 14.54
N ILE A 317 -2.66 -14.06 15.45
CA ILE A 317 -1.53 -14.99 15.59
C ILE A 317 -2.02 -16.44 15.59
N VAL A 318 -1.57 -17.20 14.60
CA VAL A 318 -1.78 -18.65 14.50
C VAL A 318 -0.47 -19.37 14.81
N GLY A 319 -0.52 -20.34 15.71
CA GLY A 319 0.60 -21.22 16.07
C GLY A 319 0.53 -22.53 15.29
N TYR A 320 1.66 -22.94 14.75
CA TYR A 320 1.88 -24.20 14.03
C TYR A 320 2.88 -25.03 14.81
N GLU A 321 2.39 -26.09 15.47
CA GLU A 321 3.23 -27.03 16.23
C GLU A 321 3.79 -28.09 15.28
N LEU A 322 5.12 -28.15 15.21
CA LEU A 322 5.83 -29.11 14.38
C LEU A 322 6.01 -30.46 15.11
N PRO A 323 6.33 -31.57 14.39
CA PRO A 323 6.50 -32.92 15.01
C PRO A 323 7.58 -32.98 16.09
N ASP A 324 8.56 -32.10 16.09
CA ASP A 324 9.62 -32.00 17.10
C ASP A 324 9.23 -31.14 18.34
N GLY A 325 7.99 -30.66 18.40
CA GLY A 325 7.46 -29.84 19.49
C GLY A 325 7.77 -28.34 19.37
N ARG A 326 8.50 -27.90 18.35
CA ARG A 326 8.63 -26.46 18.07
C ARG A 326 7.31 -25.88 17.60
N VAL A 327 7.06 -24.64 17.97
CA VAL A 327 5.91 -23.87 17.48
C VAL A 327 6.43 -22.70 16.67
N LEU A 328 5.95 -22.54 15.45
CA LEU A 328 6.15 -21.34 14.62
C LEU A 328 4.87 -20.49 14.65
N ASN A 329 4.99 -19.18 14.60
CA ASN A 329 3.87 -18.25 14.73
C ASN A 329 3.71 -17.44 13.46
N LEU A 330 2.58 -17.57 12.78
CA LEU A 330 2.24 -16.76 11.61
C LEU A 330 1.31 -15.62 12.03
N LEU A 331 1.69 -14.39 11.69
CA LEU A 331 0.93 -13.18 11.94
C LEU A 331 0.01 -12.89 10.74
N ALA A 332 -1.21 -12.43 11.02
CA ALA A 332 -2.17 -11.96 10.02
C ALA A 332 -2.39 -12.96 8.86
N GLU A 333 -2.32 -14.27 9.13
CA GLU A 333 -2.46 -15.32 8.10
C GLU A 333 -1.48 -15.17 6.92
N GLY A 334 -0.32 -14.54 7.13
CA GLY A 334 0.66 -14.23 6.07
C GLY A 334 0.27 -13.07 5.15
N ARG A 335 -0.80 -12.34 5.45
CA ARG A 335 -1.23 -11.13 4.73
C ARG A 335 -0.43 -9.91 5.18
N LEU A 336 -0.65 -8.76 4.55
CA LEU A 336 -0.08 -7.47 4.95
C LEU A 336 -0.31 -7.19 6.44
N VAL A 337 0.71 -7.43 7.27
CA VAL A 337 0.60 -7.34 8.74
C VAL A 337 0.19 -5.95 9.21
N ASN A 338 0.67 -4.90 8.56
CA ASN A 338 0.41 -3.50 8.93
C ASN A 338 -1.03 -3.04 8.67
N LEU A 339 -1.77 -3.75 7.84
CA LEU A 339 -3.16 -3.46 7.51
C LEU A 339 -4.13 -4.48 8.09
N ALA A 340 -3.76 -5.76 8.10
CA ALA A 340 -4.60 -6.81 8.65
C ALA A 340 -4.63 -6.80 10.19
N SER A 341 -3.55 -6.35 10.83
CA SER A 341 -3.42 -6.28 12.30
C SER A 341 -3.12 -4.89 12.83
N GLY A 342 -3.28 -3.83 12.01
CA GLY A 342 -2.94 -2.46 12.39
C GLY A 342 -3.77 -1.41 11.65
N ASN A 343 -3.36 -0.14 11.79
CA ASN A 343 -4.05 0.99 11.18
C ASN A 343 -3.48 1.41 9.81
N GLY A 344 -2.60 0.59 9.21
CA GLY A 344 -1.89 0.94 7.99
C GLY A 344 -0.85 2.05 8.19
N HIS A 345 -0.46 2.70 7.10
CA HIS A 345 0.55 3.75 7.14
C HIS A 345 0.05 5.02 7.85
N PRO A 346 0.96 5.78 8.51
CA PRO A 346 0.61 7.04 9.17
C PRO A 346 -0.08 8.04 8.23
N ALA A 347 -1.02 8.83 8.76
CA ALA A 347 -1.76 9.83 7.98
C ALA A 347 -0.82 10.82 7.27
N GLU A 348 0.23 11.28 7.96
CA GLU A 348 1.21 12.23 7.41
C GLU A 348 2.00 11.66 6.23
N ILE A 349 2.13 10.33 6.15
CA ILE A 349 2.76 9.64 5.02
C ILE A 349 1.76 9.50 3.87
N MET A 350 0.54 9.02 4.16
CA MET A 350 -0.49 8.87 3.14
C MET A 350 -0.94 10.20 2.53
N ASP A 351 -0.73 11.31 3.25
CA ASP A 351 -0.89 12.66 2.72
C ASP A 351 -0.09 12.89 1.42
N THR A 352 1.16 12.42 1.35
CA THR A 352 1.96 12.56 0.12
C THR A 352 1.47 11.62 -0.97
N SER A 353 1.24 10.34 -0.68
CA SER A 353 0.79 9.34 -1.67
C SER A 353 -0.56 9.72 -2.27
N PHE A 354 -1.53 10.07 -1.43
CA PHE A 354 -2.87 10.40 -1.89
C PHE A 354 -2.97 11.79 -2.56
N SER A 355 -2.07 12.70 -2.21
CA SER A 355 -1.90 13.95 -2.98
C SER A 355 -1.40 13.68 -4.40
N VAL A 356 -0.43 12.76 -4.56
CA VAL A 356 0.02 12.32 -5.89
C VAL A 356 -1.13 11.64 -6.65
N GLN A 357 -1.91 10.76 -6.01
CA GLN A 357 -3.07 10.10 -6.63
C GLN A 357 -4.10 11.12 -7.14
N ALA A 358 -4.47 12.09 -6.31
CA ALA A 358 -5.44 13.11 -6.68
C ALA A 358 -4.99 13.94 -7.89
N LEU A 359 -3.72 14.37 -7.91
CA LEU A 359 -3.16 15.16 -9.02
C LEU A 359 -2.89 14.31 -10.26
N ALA A 360 -2.46 13.06 -10.10
CA ALA A 360 -2.30 12.11 -11.20
C ALA A 360 -3.63 11.85 -11.92
N LEU A 361 -4.71 11.70 -11.15
CA LEU A 361 -6.04 11.50 -11.72
C LEU A 361 -6.56 12.74 -12.46
N GLU A 362 -6.30 13.95 -11.92
CA GLU A 362 -6.57 15.20 -12.63
C GLU A 362 -5.77 15.32 -13.94
N TYR A 363 -4.51 14.90 -13.92
CA TYR A 363 -3.68 14.83 -15.12
C TYR A 363 -4.24 13.86 -16.16
N MET A 364 -4.63 12.64 -15.71
CA MET A 364 -5.25 11.66 -16.60
C MET A 364 -6.57 12.15 -17.18
N LEU A 365 -7.38 12.86 -16.43
CA LEU A 365 -8.60 13.48 -16.97
C LEU A 365 -8.31 14.46 -18.11
N LYS A 366 -7.26 15.28 -17.98
CA LYS A 366 -6.88 16.30 -18.97
C LYS A 366 -6.20 15.72 -20.21
N HIS A 367 -5.45 14.65 -20.07
CA HIS A 367 -4.54 14.15 -21.10
C HIS A 367 -4.79 12.71 -21.51
N GLY A 368 -5.42 11.88 -20.65
CA GLY A 368 -5.51 10.43 -20.80
C GLY A 368 -6.22 9.97 -22.09
N ALA A 369 -7.27 10.67 -22.52
CA ALA A 369 -8.01 10.32 -23.73
C ALA A 369 -7.16 10.31 -25.03
N GLY A 370 -6.05 11.07 -25.03
CA GLY A 370 -5.10 11.14 -26.16
C GLY A 370 -3.89 10.22 -26.02
N LEU A 371 -3.75 9.54 -24.88
CA LEU A 371 -2.57 8.71 -24.60
C LEU A 371 -2.76 7.28 -25.18
N PRO A 372 -1.71 6.70 -25.78
CA PRO A 372 -1.66 5.28 -26.05
C PRO A 372 -1.92 4.44 -24.79
N LYS A 373 -2.44 3.21 -24.98
CA LYS A 373 -2.69 2.24 -23.90
C LYS A 373 -1.36 1.70 -23.37
N ALA A 374 -0.77 2.42 -22.42
CA ALA A 374 0.53 2.13 -21.82
C ALA A 374 0.56 2.54 -20.35
N VAL A 375 1.65 2.19 -19.66
CA VAL A 375 1.95 2.65 -18.30
C VAL A 375 2.80 3.91 -18.39
N TYR A 376 2.41 4.95 -17.66
CA TYR A 376 3.05 6.25 -17.66
C TYR A 376 3.58 6.60 -16.28
N GLU A 377 4.75 7.18 -16.23
CA GLU A 377 5.30 7.76 -15.01
C GLU A 377 4.56 9.05 -14.63
N VAL A 378 4.47 9.32 -13.33
CA VAL A 378 3.92 10.58 -12.83
C VAL A 378 4.79 11.74 -13.30
N PRO A 379 4.22 12.79 -13.89
CA PRO A 379 4.96 14.00 -14.25
C PRO A 379 5.69 14.60 -13.03
N LYS A 380 6.95 15.03 -13.25
CA LYS A 380 7.82 15.58 -12.20
C LYS A 380 7.18 16.77 -11.46
N GLU A 381 6.39 17.56 -12.15
CA GLU A 381 5.70 18.72 -11.63
C GLU A 381 4.67 18.35 -10.55
N ILE A 382 4.10 17.15 -10.62
CA ILE A 382 3.17 16.63 -9.61
C ILE A 382 3.96 16.32 -8.32
N ASP A 383 5.08 15.60 -8.42
CA ASP A 383 5.96 15.31 -7.27
C ASP A 383 6.45 16.61 -6.60
N GLU A 384 6.88 17.59 -7.39
CA GLU A 384 7.34 18.89 -6.90
C GLU A 384 6.20 19.66 -6.21
N THR A 385 5.01 19.67 -6.80
CA THR A 385 3.83 20.31 -6.22
C THR A 385 3.46 19.69 -4.88
N VAL A 386 3.40 18.38 -4.80
CA VAL A 386 3.07 17.65 -3.55
C VAL A 386 4.13 17.91 -2.47
N SER A 387 5.42 17.87 -2.85
CA SER A 387 6.52 18.17 -1.92
C SER A 387 6.40 19.58 -1.34
N LEU A 388 6.12 20.59 -2.18
CA LEU A 388 5.97 21.97 -1.75
C LEU A 388 4.76 22.16 -0.84
N LEU A 389 3.60 21.56 -1.17
CA LEU A 389 2.41 21.61 -0.31
C LEU A 389 2.68 20.97 1.06
N LYS A 390 3.38 19.84 1.07
CA LYS A 390 3.75 19.15 2.33
C LYS A 390 4.68 19.98 3.19
N LEU A 391 5.72 20.57 2.60
CA LEU A 391 6.67 21.45 3.30
C LEU A 391 5.97 22.69 3.85
N GLN A 392 5.09 23.32 3.06
CA GLN A 392 4.30 24.46 3.50
C GLN A 392 3.37 24.11 4.67
N GLY A 393 2.66 22.99 4.56
CA GLY A 393 1.78 22.51 5.63
C GLY A 393 2.54 22.21 6.95
N ALA A 394 3.80 21.79 6.86
CA ALA A 394 4.67 21.57 7.99
C ALA A 394 5.41 22.83 8.48
N GLY A 395 5.24 23.99 7.82
CA GLY A 395 5.90 25.24 8.16
C GLY A 395 7.37 25.30 7.75
N PHE A 396 7.85 24.38 6.91
CA PHE A 396 9.24 24.36 6.43
C PHE A 396 9.45 25.33 5.26
N ARG A 397 10.67 25.87 5.19
CA ARG A 397 11.14 26.70 4.08
C ARG A 397 12.41 26.06 3.51
N ILE A 398 12.60 26.19 2.19
CA ILE A 398 13.79 25.73 1.48
C ILE A 398 14.47 26.91 0.78
N ASP A 399 15.77 26.75 0.51
CA ASP A 399 16.53 27.73 -0.25
C ASP A 399 16.07 27.84 -1.70
N ARG A 400 16.42 28.96 -2.33
CA ARG A 400 16.24 29.21 -3.75
C ARG A 400 17.59 29.55 -4.35
N LEU A 401 17.82 29.10 -5.58
CA LEU A 401 19.01 29.49 -6.33
C LEU A 401 18.95 30.97 -6.64
N THR A 402 20.11 31.65 -6.60
CA THR A 402 20.24 32.99 -7.18
C THR A 402 20.33 32.89 -8.71
N PRO A 403 20.05 33.98 -9.43
CA PRO A 403 20.21 33.99 -10.90
C PRO A 403 21.61 33.55 -11.36
N GLU A 404 22.65 33.90 -10.60
CA GLU A 404 24.02 33.49 -10.88
C GLU A 404 24.25 32.02 -10.71
N GLN A 405 23.63 31.40 -9.66
CA GLN A 405 23.68 29.95 -9.42
C GLN A 405 22.90 29.21 -10.52
N GLU A 406 21.73 29.70 -10.92
CA GLU A 406 20.96 29.13 -12.03
C GLU A 406 21.76 29.16 -13.33
N ALA A 407 22.39 30.29 -13.62
CA ALA A 407 23.24 30.45 -14.82
C ALA A 407 24.45 29.50 -14.78
N TYR A 408 25.10 29.34 -13.63
CA TYR A 408 26.22 28.42 -13.46
C TYR A 408 25.79 26.95 -13.69
N LEU A 409 24.66 26.51 -13.11
CA LEU A 409 24.14 25.14 -13.27
C LEU A 409 23.64 24.83 -14.68
N ALA A 410 23.18 25.86 -15.42
CA ALA A 410 22.76 25.73 -16.80
C ALA A 410 23.94 25.83 -17.78
N GLY A 411 25.10 26.31 -17.31
CA GLY A 411 26.30 26.52 -18.10
C GLY A 411 27.18 25.27 -18.16
N TRP A 412 28.14 25.25 -19.08
CA TRP A 412 29.15 24.20 -19.26
C TRP A 412 30.60 24.74 -19.11
N SER A 413 30.73 26.01 -18.80
CA SER A 413 32.02 26.67 -18.48
C SER A 413 32.00 27.16 -17.03
N VAL A 414 33.13 27.04 -16.33
CA VAL A 414 33.34 27.54 -14.95
C VAL A 414 33.80 29.00 -15.03
#